data_56fccf7c9b4bbfbbce69a8219ebe29cc
#
_entry.id   56fccf7c9b4bbfbbce69a8219ebe29cc
#
_cell.length_a   1.000
_cell.length_b   1.000
_cell.length_c   1.000
_cell.angle_alpha   90.00
_cell.angle_beta   90.00
_cell.angle_gamma   90.00
#
_symmetry.space_group_name_H-M   'P 1'
#
loop_
_entity.id
_entity.type
_entity.pdbx_description
1 polymer ?
#
loop_
_entity_poly.entity_id
_entity_poly.type
_entity_poly.pdbx_seq_one_letter_code
_entity_poly.pdbx_strand_id
1 'polypeptide(L)'
;MSKDIEVLAWLAEAQLRLRGFEGLRDVYEAIVSLLDNYFDSLHSISDADFEDRFAPLAGLNGVGGEGTIIQAIRLTSLIPGGKFAQFSLWDFQLSQRATESERRQELQQAATEAGVARMSGHLTVLTECIAAFDRLVAILDARCGDQAPPSSNTRNVLYEAASAIRVLSGIEAVVPAPEHVSHKPDLRPANTNEAETEPAAQPRQITAETIRSREEAFDLLIAVARYFRRTEPHSPISMSIETLVRRGRMDFSELLAELLPEQHARNAVLTAAGIQPSADRGG
;
A
#
# COMPACT_ATOMS: atom_id res chain seq x y z
N MET A 1 -30.92 -0.24 18.97
CA MET A 1 -30.10 -0.34 17.76
C MET A 1 -28.69 -0.59 18.23
N SER A 2 -28.08 -1.73 17.90
CA SER A 2 -26.71 -2.03 18.35
C SER A 2 -25.72 -1.15 17.58
N LYS A 3 -24.74 -0.59 18.29
CA LYS A 3 -23.66 0.23 17.76
C LYS A 3 -22.38 -0.59 17.87
N ASP A 4 -22.28 -1.62 17.06
CA ASP A 4 -21.28 -2.67 17.15
C ASP A 4 -20.27 -2.52 16.03
N ILE A 5 -18.99 -2.36 16.38
CA ILE A 5 -17.92 -2.12 15.41
C ILE A 5 -17.56 -3.38 14.63
N GLU A 6 -17.74 -4.56 15.21
CA GLU A 6 -17.51 -5.83 14.51
C GLU A 6 -18.53 -6.04 13.40
N VAL A 7 -19.81 -5.77 13.67
CA VAL A 7 -20.87 -5.83 12.66
C VAL A 7 -20.59 -4.85 11.53
N LEU A 8 -20.07 -3.66 11.84
CA LEU A 8 -19.71 -2.66 10.82
C LEU A 8 -18.50 -3.10 9.98
N ALA A 9 -17.51 -3.75 10.60
CA ALA A 9 -16.38 -4.32 9.86
C ALA A 9 -16.83 -5.40 8.86
N TRP A 10 -17.70 -6.32 9.27
CA TRP A 10 -18.27 -7.32 8.37
C TRP A 10 -19.16 -6.70 7.29
N LEU A 11 -19.93 -5.67 7.66
CA LEU A 11 -20.77 -4.93 6.71
C LEU A 11 -19.92 -4.24 5.64
N ALA A 12 -18.75 -3.70 5.98
CA ALA A 12 -17.85 -3.06 5.02
C ALA A 12 -17.41 -4.06 3.92
N GLU A 13 -16.97 -5.25 4.30
CA GLU A 13 -16.59 -6.28 3.33
C GLU A 13 -17.80 -6.78 2.53
N ALA A 14 -18.94 -7.01 3.17
CA ALA A 14 -20.16 -7.46 2.50
C ALA A 14 -20.66 -6.43 1.48
N GLN A 15 -20.73 -5.15 1.82
CA GLN A 15 -21.17 -4.09 0.94
C GLN A 15 -20.19 -3.84 -0.22
N LEU A 16 -18.89 -3.95 0.04
CA LEU A 16 -17.90 -3.90 -1.03
C LEU A 16 -18.09 -5.01 -2.06
N ARG A 17 -18.38 -6.24 -1.63
CA ARG A 17 -18.62 -7.37 -2.53
C ARG A 17 -19.95 -7.24 -3.32
N LEU A 18 -20.97 -6.65 -2.71
CA LEU A 18 -22.30 -6.53 -3.29
C LEU A 18 -22.46 -5.29 -4.18
N ARG A 19 -21.92 -4.14 -3.74
CA ARG A 19 -22.13 -2.82 -4.36
C ARG A 19 -20.84 -2.12 -4.77
N GLY A 20 -19.68 -2.79 -4.64
CA GLY A 20 -18.38 -2.21 -4.96
C GLY A 20 -18.02 -1.02 -4.07
N PHE A 21 -17.26 -0.08 -4.62
CA PHE A 21 -16.74 1.08 -3.87
C PHE A 21 -17.86 1.98 -3.31
N GLU A 22 -19.03 2.03 -3.96
CA GLU A 22 -20.19 2.76 -3.44
C GLU A 22 -20.65 2.19 -2.09
N GLY A 23 -20.77 0.85 -2.01
CA GLY A 23 -21.14 0.18 -0.77
C GLY A 23 -20.12 0.37 0.33
N LEU A 24 -18.84 0.31 0.01
CA LEU A 24 -17.76 0.54 0.97
C LEU A 24 -17.76 1.98 1.49
N ARG A 25 -17.94 2.98 0.60
CA ARG A 25 -18.07 4.39 0.96
C ARG A 25 -19.19 4.60 1.98
N ASP A 26 -20.38 4.05 1.69
CA ASP A 26 -21.56 4.22 2.52
C ASP A 26 -21.33 3.65 3.93
N VAL A 27 -20.59 2.53 4.06
CA VAL A 27 -20.26 1.96 5.36
C VAL A 27 -19.20 2.79 6.08
N TYR A 28 -18.16 3.29 5.40
CA TYR A 28 -17.18 4.17 6.03
C TYR A 28 -17.81 5.47 6.53
N GLU A 29 -18.72 6.08 5.78
CA GLU A 29 -19.51 7.24 6.22
C GLU A 29 -20.36 6.91 7.48
N ALA A 30 -20.98 5.74 7.50
CA ALA A 30 -21.74 5.29 8.66
C ALA A 30 -20.84 5.09 9.90
N ILE A 31 -19.65 4.51 9.72
CA ILE A 31 -18.68 4.35 10.81
C ILE A 31 -18.22 5.73 11.31
N VAL A 32 -17.86 6.65 10.41
CA VAL A 32 -17.49 8.03 10.77
C VAL A 32 -18.60 8.68 11.60
N SER A 33 -19.84 8.61 11.14
CA SER A 33 -20.99 9.16 11.87
C SER A 33 -21.19 8.54 13.25
N LEU A 34 -20.95 7.23 13.40
CA LEU A 34 -21.03 6.54 14.68
C LEU A 34 -19.88 6.93 15.62
N LEU A 35 -18.67 7.07 15.10
CA LEU A 35 -17.51 7.52 15.88
C LEU A 35 -17.70 8.96 16.38
N ASP A 36 -18.18 9.86 15.52
CA ASP A 36 -18.42 11.26 15.89
C ASP A 36 -19.44 11.41 17.02
N ASN A 37 -20.51 10.61 16.98
CA ASN A 37 -21.63 10.78 17.90
C ASN A 37 -21.64 9.83 19.10
N TYR A 38 -20.96 8.67 19.02
CA TYR A 38 -21.14 7.58 19.96
C TYR A 38 -19.83 6.85 20.33
N PHE A 39 -18.67 7.46 20.16
CA PHE A 39 -17.36 6.85 20.36
C PHE A 39 -17.26 6.06 21.68
N ASP A 40 -17.67 6.68 22.79
CA ASP A 40 -17.56 6.09 24.14
C ASP A 40 -18.63 5.02 24.44
N SER A 41 -19.66 4.90 23.57
CA SER A 41 -20.75 3.93 23.69
C SER A 41 -20.83 2.92 22.56
N LEU A 42 -19.75 2.80 21.79
CA LEU A 42 -19.61 1.74 20.79
C LEU A 42 -19.36 0.41 21.48
N HIS A 43 -20.00 -0.64 20.99
CA HIS A 43 -19.78 -2.01 21.43
C HIS A 43 -18.74 -2.70 20.54
N SER A 44 -17.99 -3.61 21.15
CA SER A 44 -17.04 -4.50 20.47
C SER A 44 -16.98 -5.84 21.19
N ILE A 45 -16.16 -6.77 20.69
CA ILE A 45 -15.91 -8.07 21.32
C ILE A 45 -15.29 -7.89 22.71
N SER A 46 -14.43 -6.91 22.88
CA SER A 46 -13.79 -6.53 24.13
C SER A 46 -13.74 -5.03 24.27
N ASP A 47 -13.87 -4.53 25.49
CA ASP A 47 -13.78 -3.11 25.84
C ASP A 47 -12.62 -2.85 26.81
N ALA A 48 -11.61 -3.75 26.87
CA ALA A 48 -10.49 -3.64 27.82
C ALA A 48 -9.66 -2.37 27.55
N ASP A 49 -9.37 -2.10 26.28
CA ASP A 49 -8.68 -0.90 25.81
C ASP A 49 -9.13 -0.55 24.37
N PHE A 50 -8.51 0.46 23.75
CA PHE A 50 -8.84 0.85 22.38
C PHE A 50 -8.34 -0.15 21.34
N GLU A 51 -7.20 -0.82 21.55
CA GLU A 51 -6.68 -1.85 20.67
C GLU A 51 -7.68 -3.00 20.57
N ASP A 52 -8.16 -3.51 21.69
CA ASP A 52 -9.19 -4.56 21.76
C ASP A 52 -10.52 -4.10 21.15
N ARG A 53 -10.95 -2.87 21.48
CA ARG A 53 -12.21 -2.31 20.98
C ARG A 53 -12.24 -2.20 19.46
N PHE A 54 -11.14 -1.80 18.84
CA PHE A 54 -11.03 -1.63 17.38
C PHE A 54 -10.31 -2.78 16.67
N ALA A 55 -10.05 -3.90 17.37
CA ALA A 55 -9.49 -5.12 16.77
C ALA A 55 -10.24 -5.60 15.52
N PRO A 56 -11.58 -5.50 15.39
CA PRO A 56 -12.26 -5.85 14.14
C PRO A 56 -11.83 -5.01 12.93
N LEU A 57 -11.56 -3.71 13.12
CA LEU A 57 -11.03 -2.85 12.06
C LEU A 57 -9.55 -3.15 11.78
N ALA A 58 -8.78 -3.47 12.81
CA ALA A 58 -7.40 -3.90 12.65
C ALA A 58 -7.31 -5.20 11.82
N GLY A 59 -8.17 -6.18 12.11
CA GLY A 59 -8.26 -7.43 11.33
C GLY A 59 -8.71 -7.19 9.88
N LEU A 60 -9.65 -6.27 9.68
CA LEU A 60 -10.12 -5.88 8.35
C LEU A 60 -8.98 -5.26 7.51
N ASN A 61 -8.19 -4.35 8.10
CA ASN A 61 -7.10 -3.63 7.45
C ASN A 61 -5.80 -4.44 7.37
N GLY A 62 -5.58 -5.39 8.30
CA GLY A 62 -4.41 -6.26 8.40
C GLY A 62 -3.38 -5.78 9.42
N VAL A 63 -3.02 -6.68 10.33
CA VAL A 63 -1.95 -6.52 11.33
C VAL A 63 -0.83 -7.49 10.99
N GLY A 64 0.33 -6.98 10.62
CA GLY A 64 1.48 -7.82 10.24
C GLY A 64 1.30 -8.63 8.93
N GLY A 65 0.16 -8.48 8.25
CA GLY A 65 -0.21 -9.14 7.00
C GLY A 65 -1.36 -8.42 6.31
N GLU A 66 -1.87 -8.99 5.22
CA GLU A 66 -3.02 -8.42 4.50
C GLU A 66 -4.33 -8.71 5.26
N GLY A 67 -5.13 -7.68 5.49
CA GLY A 67 -6.47 -7.81 6.05
C GLY A 67 -7.49 -8.32 5.03
N THR A 68 -8.66 -8.72 5.53
CA THR A 68 -9.70 -9.33 4.68
C THR A 68 -10.25 -8.38 3.62
N ILE A 69 -10.30 -7.07 3.91
CA ILE A 69 -10.78 -6.05 2.96
C ILE A 69 -9.84 -5.88 1.77
N ILE A 70 -8.54 -6.11 1.93
CA ILE A 70 -7.54 -5.92 0.88
C ILE A 70 -7.85 -6.79 -0.34
N GLN A 71 -8.10 -8.08 -0.09
CA GLN A 71 -8.45 -9.02 -1.15
C GLN A 71 -9.79 -8.65 -1.81
N ALA A 72 -10.76 -8.20 -1.03
CA ALA A 72 -12.05 -7.77 -1.56
C ALA A 72 -11.91 -6.52 -2.44
N ILE A 73 -11.08 -5.53 -2.05
CA ILE A 73 -10.77 -4.35 -2.88
C ILE A 73 -10.09 -4.78 -4.18
N ARG A 74 -9.09 -5.67 -4.13
CA ARG A 74 -8.38 -6.15 -5.32
C ARG A 74 -9.28 -6.87 -6.31
N LEU A 75 -10.36 -7.50 -5.84
CA LEU A 75 -11.34 -8.20 -6.68
C LEU A 75 -12.56 -7.34 -7.05
N THR A 76 -12.67 -6.13 -6.53
CA THR A 76 -13.73 -5.21 -6.92
C THR A 76 -13.48 -4.69 -8.33
N SER A 77 -14.56 -4.63 -9.15
CA SER A 77 -14.46 -4.19 -10.54
C SER A 77 -14.02 -2.72 -10.63
N LEU A 78 -13.07 -2.46 -11.52
CA LEU A 78 -12.62 -1.12 -11.91
C LEU A 78 -13.55 -0.50 -12.97
N ILE A 79 -14.43 -1.31 -13.58
CA ILE A 79 -15.36 -0.89 -14.63
C ILE A 79 -16.75 -0.73 -14.03
N PRO A 80 -17.46 0.41 -14.28
CA PRO A 80 -18.79 0.65 -13.74
C PRO A 80 -19.79 -0.42 -14.20
N GLY A 81 -20.48 -1.06 -13.26
CA GLY A 81 -21.44 -2.14 -13.51
C GLY A 81 -20.79 -3.51 -13.75
N GLY A 82 -19.48 -3.63 -13.64
CA GLY A 82 -18.80 -4.92 -13.65
C GLY A 82 -19.10 -5.75 -12.40
N LYS A 83 -19.06 -7.07 -12.55
CA LYS A 83 -19.27 -8.00 -11.44
C LYS A 83 -18.03 -8.09 -10.57
N PHE A 84 -18.22 -8.52 -9.32
CA PHE A 84 -17.11 -8.86 -8.42
C PHE A 84 -16.19 -9.92 -9.07
N ALA A 85 -14.89 -9.77 -8.94
CA ALA A 85 -13.85 -10.57 -9.58
C ALA A 85 -13.82 -10.49 -11.12
N GLN A 86 -14.40 -9.44 -11.71
CA GLN A 86 -14.36 -9.18 -13.15
C GLN A 86 -13.80 -7.77 -13.40
N PHE A 87 -12.83 -7.65 -14.30
CA PHE A 87 -12.16 -6.37 -14.60
C PHE A 87 -11.64 -5.67 -13.35
N SER A 88 -11.05 -6.45 -12.46
CA SER A 88 -10.63 -6.05 -11.13
C SER A 88 -9.22 -5.43 -11.14
N LEU A 89 -8.79 -4.88 -9.99
CA LEU A 89 -7.41 -4.42 -9.82
C LEU A 89 -6.41 -5.57 -10.02
N TRP A 90 -6.77 -6.79 -9.60
CA TRP A 90 -5.97 -7.98 -9.86
C TRP A 90 -5.79 -8.24 -11.36
N ASP A 91 -6.87 -8.15 -12.15
CA ASP A 91 -6.80 -8.30 -13.62
C ASP A 91 -5.96 -7.20 -14.25
N PHE A 92 -6.10 -5.97 -13.76
CA PHE A 92 -5.28 -4.84 -14.22
C PHE A 92 -3.79 -5.08 -13.95
N GLN A 93 -3.41 -5.49 -12.73
CA GLN A 93 -2.02 -5.80 -12.39
C GLN A 93 -1.45 -6.94 -13.24
N LEU A 94 -2.23 -8.01 -13.47
CA LEU A 94 -1.83 -9.09 -14.37
C LEU A 94 -1.64 -8.58 -15.82
N SER A 95 -2.51 -7.72 -16.30
CA SER A 95 -2.44 -7.17 -17.67
C SER A 95 -1.17 -6.35 -17.95
N GLN A 96 -0.45 -5.91 -16.90
CA GLN A 96 0.82 -5.19 -17.06
C GLN A 96 1.97 -6.13 -17.48
N ARG A 97 1.80 -7.44 -17.38
CA ARG A 97 2.81 -8.41 -17.84
C ARG A 97 2.84 -8.48 -19.35
N ALA A 98 4.03 -8.66 -19.92
CA ALA A 98 4.22 -8.70 -21.38
C ALA A 98 3.42 -9.82 -22.08
N THR A 99 3.17 -10.93 -21.38
CA THR A 99 2.46 -12.11 -21.90
C THR A 99 0.94 -11.97 -21.86
N GLU A 100 0.38 -10.95 -21.23
CA GLU A 100 -1.05 -10.80 -20.96
C GLU A 100 -1.71 -9.72 -21.85
N SER A 101 -1.35 -9.70 -23.13
CA SER A 101 -1.86 -8.70 -24.09
C SER A 101 -3.38 -8.80 -24.31
N GLU A 102 -3.93 -10.02 -24.32
CA GLU A 102 -5.39 -10.25 -24.49
C GLU A 102 -6.16 -9.64 -23.30
N ARG A 103 -5.73 -9.91 -22.08
CA ARG A 103 -6.36 -9.34 -20.86
C ARG A 103 -6.31 -7.81 -20.85
N ARG A 104 -5.21 -7.24 -21.32
CA ARG A 104 -5.08 -5.78 -21.46
C ARG A 104 -6.08 -5.23 -22.47
N GLN A 105 -6.26 -5.89 -23.61
CA GLN A 105 -7.24 -5.48 -24.61
C GLN A 105 -8.67 -5.60 -24.07
N GLU A 106 -9.00 -6.68 -23.39
CA GLU A 106 -10.34 -6.87 -22.77
C GLU A 106 -10.67 -5.76 -21.76
N LEU A 107 -9.72 -5.42 -20.87
CA LEU A 107 -9.88 -4.33 -19.90
C LEU A 107 -10.07 -2.97 -20.60
N GLN A 108 -9.24 -2.69 -21.61
CA GLN A 108 -9.32 -1.42 -22.34
C GLN A 108 -10.63 -1.33 -23.17
N GLN A 109 -11.06 -2.43 -23.75
CA GLN A 109 -12.33 -2.50 -24.45
C GLN A 109 -13.51 -2.26 -23.50
N ALA A 110 -13.53 -2.94 -22.33
CA ALA A 110 -14.59 -2.76 -21.34
C ALA A 110 -14.65 -1.32 -20.80
N ALA A 111 -13.49 -0.68 -20.57
CA ALA A 111 -13.44 0.73 -20.17
C ALA A 111 -13.96 1.66 -21.27
N THR A 112 -13.62 1.39 -22.55
CA THR A 112 -14.09 2.14 -23.70
C THR A 112 -15.60 2.00 -23.89
N GLU A 113 -16.15 0.79 -23.76
CA GLU A 113 -17.59 0.51 -23.83
C GLU A 113 -18.35 1.17 -22.67
N ALA A 114 -17.78 1.21 -21.48
CA ALA A 114 -18.35 1.94 -20.36
C ALA A 114 -18.47 3.45 -20.63
N GLY A 115 -17.49 3.99 -21.35
CA GLY A 115 -17.41 5.40 -21.72
C GLY A 115 -16.83 6.30 -20.62
N VAL A 116 -16.18 7.38 -21.03
CA VAL A 116 -15.42 8.29 -20.14
C VAL A 116 -16.29 8.85 -19.00
N ALA A 117 -17.54 9.25 -19.30
CA ALA A 117 -18.44 9.82 -18.29
C ALA A 117 -18.76 8.85 -17.15
N ARG A 118 -19.03 7.58 -17.47
CA ARG A 118 -19.30 6.54 -16.45
C ARG A 118 -18.04 6.16 -15.69
N MET A 119 -16.90 6.07 -16.37
CA MET A 119 -15.60 5.84 -15.73
C MET A 119 -15.23 6.97 -14.77
N SER A 120 -15.45 8.23 -15.18
CA SER A 120 -15.24 9.40 -14.31
C SER A 120 -16.16 9.38 -13.08
N GLY A 121 -17.43 9.06 -13.24
CA GLY A 121 -18.35 8.88 -12.11
C GLY A 121 -17.91 7.77 -11.16
N HIS A 122 -17.42 6.65 -11.68
CA HIS A 122 -16.90 5.55 -10.88
C HIS A 122 -15.62 5.94 -10.10
N LEU A 123 -14.72 6.70 -10.74
CA LEU A 123 -13.54 7.28 -10.08
C LEU A 123 -13.95 8.27 -8.97
N THR A 124 -14.99 9.08 -9.19
CA THR A 124 -15.51 9.99 -8.16
C THR A 124 -16.00 9.22 -6.94
N VAL A 125 -16.80 8.16 -7.13
CA VAL A 125 -17.25 7.29 -6.03
C VAL A 125 -16.07 6.69 -5.25
N LEU A 126 -15.04 6.21 -5.94
CA LEU A 126 -13.85 5.68 -5.26
C LEU A 126 -13.08 6.78 -4.51
N THR A 127 -12.98 7.98 -5.08
CA THR A 127 -12.34 9.12 -4.41
C THR A 127 -13.11 9.53 -3.15
N GLU A 128 -14.44 9.53 -3.19
CA GLU A 128 -15.29 9.76 -2.01
C GLU A 128 -15.10 8.64 -0.95
N CYS A 129 -14.97 7.39 -1.40
CA CYS A 129 -14.68 6.25 -0.52
C CYS A 129 -13.33 6.44 0.20
N ILE A 130 -12.28 6.85 -0.53
CA ILE A 130 -10.97 7.17 0.04
C ILE A 130 -11.09 8.30 1.07
N ALA A 131 -11.79 9.37 0.74
CA ALA A 131 -11.99 10.49 1.64
C ALA A 131 -12.76 10.10 2.92
N ALA A 132 -13.76 9.23 2.82
CA ALA A 132 -14.46 8.67 3.97
C ALA A 132 -13.54 7.81 4.84
N PHE A 133 -12.71 6.97 4.23
CA PHE A 133 -11.70 6.18 4.93
C PHE A 133 -10.66 7.05 5.63
N ASP A 134 -10.16 8.10 4.99
CA ASP A 134 -9.18 9.01 5.59
C ASP A 134 -9.77 9.78 6.77
N ARG A 135 -11.06 10.17 6.72
CA ARG A 135 -11.76 10.76 7.88
C ARG A 135 -11.90 9.76 9.03
N LEU A 136 -12.27 8.51 8.71
CA LEU A 136 -12.33 7.43 9.71
C LEU A 136 -11.00 7.26 10.43
N VAL A 137 -9.90 7.17 9.67
CA VAL A 137 -8.55 7.02 10.22
C VAL A 137 -8.17 8.24 11.07
N ALA A 138 -8.41 9.46 10.61
CA ALA A 138 -8.10 10.67 11.35
C ALA A 138 -8.82 10.72 12.71
N ILE A 139 -10.08 10.28 12.80
CA ILE A 139 -10.82 10.21 14.08
C ILE A 139 -10.18 9.16 15.00
N LEU A 140 -9.83 7.99 14.49
CA LEU A 140 -9.22 6.92 15.29
C LEU A 140 -7.82 7.32 15.76
N ASP A 141 -6.99 7.90 14.92
CA ASP A 141 -5.65 8.38 15.29
C ASP A 141 -5.75 9.46 16.39
N ALA A 142 -6.68 10.39 16.25
CA ALA A 142 -6.89 11.46 17.24
C ALA A 142 -7.40 10.96 18.59
N ARG A 143 -8.23 9.89 18.61
CA ARG A 143 -8.88 9.39 19.81
C ARG A 143 -8.14 8.23 20.48
N CYS A 144 -7.47 7.38 19.71
CA CYS A 144 -6.79 6.17 20.19
C CYS A 144 -5.27 6.33 20.27
N GLY A 145 -4.67 7.32 19.58
CA GLY A 145 -3.22 7.49 19.52
C GLY A 145 -2.50 6.24 19.03
N ASP A 146 -1.55 5.75 19.80
CA ASP A 146 -0.74 4.57 19.43
C ASP A 146 -1.54 3.24 19.39
N GLN A 147 -2.76 3.22 19.93
CA GLN A 147 -3.68 2.08 19.88
C GLN A 147 -4.65 2.12 18.69
N ALA A 148 -4.46 3.08 17.77
CA ALA A 148 -5.28 3.16 16.56
C ALA A 148 -5.02 1.96 15.63
N PRO A 149 -6.07 1.39 15.00
CA PRO A 149 -5.89 0.28 14.06
C PRO A 149 -5.06 0.69 12.84
N PRO A 150 -4.19 -0.19 12.30
CA PRO A 150 -3.38 0.11 11.13
C PRO A 150 -4.25 0.39 9.91
N SER A 151 -3.87 1.36 9.08
CA SER A 151 -4.67 1.85 7.95
C SER A 151 -3.93 1.84 6.61
N SER A 152 -2.60 1.74 6.64
CA SER A 152 -1.73 1.93 5.47
C SER A 152 -2.03 0.97 4.33
N ASN A 153 -2.27 -0.32 4.62
CA ASN A 153 -2.53 -1.33 3.60
C ASN A 153 -3.83 -1.03 2.83
N THR A 154 -4.91 -0.73 3.55
CA THR A 154 -6.20 -0.39 2.93
C THR A 154 -6.10 0.89 2.13
N ARG A 155 -5.44 1.93 2.68
CA ARG A 155 -5.21 3.18 1.95
C ARG A 155 -4.47 2.94 0.64
N ASN A 156 -3.36 2.21 0.68
CA ASN A 156 -2.54 1.95 -0.50
C ASN A 156 -3.32 1.24 -1.60
N VAL A 157 -4.06 0.17 -1.29
CA VAL A 157 -4.81 -0.58 -2.30
C VAL A 157 -5.97 0.23 -2.90
N LEU A 158 -6.61 1.12 -2.12
CA LEU A 158 -7.63 2.04 -2.65
C LEU A 158 -7.02 3.06 -3.62
N TYR A 159 -5.85 3.62 -3.31
CA TYR A 159 -5.14 4.52 -4.23
C TYR A 159 -4.64 3.79 -5.49
N GLU A 160 -4.20 2.53 -5.38
CA GLU A 160 -3.86 1.70 -6.54
C GLU A 160 -5.07 1.50 -7.46
N ALA A 161 -6.24 1.19 -6.89
CA ALA A 161 -7.47 1.04 -7.66
C ALA A 161 -7.86 2.36 -8.36
N ALA A 162 -7.75 3.50 -7.69
CA ALA A 162 -8.01 4.82 -8.27
C ALA A 162 -7.04 5.13 -9.42
N SER A 163 -5.76 4.81 -9.26
CA SER A 163 -4.75 4.96 -10.31
C SER A 163 -5.06 4.07 -11.53
N ALA A 164 -5.44 2.82 -11.30
CA ALA A 164 -5.81 1.90 -12.38
C ALA A 164 -7.04 2.39 -13.17
N ILE A 165 -8.07 2.93 -12.49
CA ILE A 165 -9.24 3.50 -13.17
C ILE A 165 -8.83 4.71 -14.02
N ARG A 166 -7.92 5.59 -13.53
CA ARG A 166 -7.42 6.74 -14.32
C ARG A 166 -6.71 6.26 -15.59
N VAL A 167 -5.83 5.28 -15.47
CA VAL A 167 -5.12 4.70 -16.62
C VAL A 167 -6.10 4.11 -17.65
N LEU A 168 -7.08 3.31 -17.21
CA LEU A 168 -8.07 2.69 -18.10
C LEU A 168 -8.97 3.70 -18.78
N SER A 169 -9.31 4.80 -18.10
CA SER A 169 -10.22 5.82 -18.62
C SER A 169 -9.54 6.89 -19.48
N GLY A 170 -8.20 6.94 -19.48
CA GLY A 170 -7.44 8.03 -20.12
C GLY A 170 -7.67 9.40 -19.46
N ILE A 171 -8.21 9.43 -18.24
CA ILE A 171 -8.37 10.68 -17.48
C ILE A 171 -6.99 11.04 -16.92
N GLU A 172 -6.41 12.11 -17.46
CA GLU A 172 -5.16 12.65 -16.90
C GLU A 172 -5.37 13.01 -15.44
N ALA A 173 -4.44 12.57 -14.59
CA ALA A 173 -4.40 13.02 -13.22
C ALA A 173 -4.13 14.53 -13.21
N VAL A 174 -5.14 15.34 -12.90
CA VAL A 174 -4.88 16.63 -12.29
C VAL A 174 -4.25 16.31 -10.95
N VAL A 175 -2.93 16.22 -10.92
CA VAL A 175 -2.17 16.11 -9.68
C VAL A 175 -2.45 17.43 -8.95
N PRO A 176 -3.16 17.44 -7.81
CA PRO A 176 -3.07 18.58 -6.93
C PRO A 176 -1.60 18.56 -6.48
N ALA A 177 -0.85 19.57 -6.91
CA ALA A 177 0.48 19.80 -6.39
C ALA A 177 0.37 19.77 -4.86
N PRO A 178 1.25 19.05 -4.13
CA PRO A 178 1.25 19.11 -2.69
C PRO A 178 1.37 20.58 -2.32
N GLU A 179 0.35 21.12 -1.65
CA GLU A 179 0.41 22.45 -1.06
C GLU A 179 1.56 22.43 -0.06
N HIS A 180 2.69 22.95 -0.51
CA HIS A 180 3.76 23.34 0.39
C HIS A 180 3.21 24.40 1.32
N VAL A 181 2.83 24.00 2.52
CA VAL A 181 2.64 24.93 3.62
C VAL A 181 4.01 25.54 3.90
N SER A 182 4.28 26.64 3.21
CA SER A 182 5.43 27.46 3.49
C SER A 182 5.23 28.14 4.84
N HIS A 183 5.74 27.51 5.89
CA HIS A 183 6.02 28.23 7.12
C HIS A 183 7.17 29.19 6.81
N LYS A 184 6.80 30.45 6.63
CA LYS A 184 7.73 31.56 6.61
C LYS A 184 8.20 31.80 8.06
N PRO A 185 9.49 31.66 8.37
CA PRO A 185 10.00 32.16 9.63
C PRO A 185 10.22 33.68 9.48
N ASP A 186 9.64 34.44 10.38
CA ASP A 186 9.92 35.87 10.54
C ASP A 186 11.41 36.08 10.82
N LEU A 187 12.04 36.79 9.91
CA LEU A 187 13.40 37.29 10.04
C LEU A 187 13.43 38.48 10.99
N ARG A 188 14.06 38.35 12.15
CA ARG A 188 14.68 39.50 12.86
C ARG A 188 16.20 39.34 12.79
N PRO A 189 16.93 40.45 12.52
CA PRO A 189 18.36 40.41 12.33
C PRO A 189 19.12 40.61 13.65
N ALA A 190 20.17 39.79 13.87
CA ALA A 190 21.23 40.15 14.81
C ALA A 190 22.57 39.52 14.41
N ASN A 191 23.44 40.38 13.91
CA ASN A 191 24.91 40.44 14.04
C ASN A 191 25.80 39.21 14.06
N THR A 192 26.61 39.18 12.99
CA THR A 192 28.09 38.96 12.92
C THR A 192 28.78 38.20 14.05
N ASN A 193 29.37 37.06 13.68
CA ASN A 193 30.84 36.85 13.87
C ASN A 193 31.31 35.68 12.97
N GLU A 194 32.41 35.96 12.26
CA GLU A 194 33.11 35.03 11.37
C GLU A 194 33.70 33.88 12.14
N ALA A 195 33.44 32.67 11.66
CA ALA A 195 34.33 31.52 11.84
C ALA A 195 34.13 30.57 10.65
N GLU A 196 35.16 30.38 9.88
CA GLU A 196 35.25 29.45 8.76
C GLU A 196 34.80 28.05 9.19
N THR A 197 33.83 27.50 8.49
CA THR A 197 33.50 26.09 8.55
C THR A 197 33.03 25.63 7.16
N GLU A 198 33.59 24.52 6.73
CA GLU A 198 33.39 23.86 5.44
C GLU A 198 31.95 23.83 4.93
N PRO A 199 31.73 23.81 3.60
CA PRO A 199 30.39 23.86 3.03
C PRO A 199 29.60 22.59 3.36
N ALA A 200 28.58 22.74 4.24
CA ALA A 200 27.60 21.71 4.50
C ALA A 200 26.90 21.32 3.20
N ALA A 201 27.03 20.06 2.82
CA ALA A 201 26.37 19.47 1.67
C ALA A 201 24.85 19.68 1.78
N GLN A 202 24.28 20.38 0.82
CA GLN A 202 22.83 20.52 0.68
C GLN A 202 22.18 19.15 0.59
N PRO A 203 21.00 18.91 1.23
CA PRO A 203 20.30 17.64 1.12
C PRO A 203 19.90 17.41 -0.35
N ARG A 204 20.57 16.46 -0.99
CA ARG A 204 20.21 16.02 -2.34
C ARG A 204 18.83 15.37 -2.24
N GLN A 205 17.84 15.92 -2.90
CA GLN A 205 16.57 15.25 -3.12
C GLN A 205 16.83 14.03 -4.02
N ILE A 206 16.74 12.84 -3.42
CA ILE A 206 16.90 11.57 -4.15
C ILE A 206 15.52 11.24 -4.72
N THR A 207 15.34 11.46 -6.03
CA THR A 207 14.17 11.00 -6.78
C THR A 207 14.55 9.67 -7.49
N ALA A 208 13.56 8.84 -7.81
CA ALA A 208 13.80 7.58 -8.54
C ALA A 208 14.56 7.80 -9.86
N GLU A 209 14.43 8.98 -10.46
CA GLU A 209 15.14 9.40 -11.69
C GLU A 209 16.64 9.68 -11.47
N THR A 210 17.10 9.85 -10.23
CA THR A 210 18.51 10.09 -9.92
C THR A 210 19.32 8.80 -9.76
N ILE A 211 18.66 7.64 -9.64
CA ILE A 211 19.32 6.33 -9.50
C ILE A 211 19.73 5.83 -10.88
N ARG A 212 21.04 5.77 -11.14
CA ARG A 212 21.60 5.45 -12.46
C ARG A 212 22.05 3.99 -12.61
N SER A 213 22.19 3.26 -11.51
CA SER A 213 22.65 1.88 -11.53
C SER A 213 22.04 1.05 -10.41
N ARG A 214 22.03 -0.27 -10.61
CA ARG A 214 21.59 -1.25 -9.59
C ARG A 214 22.41 -1.15 -8.30
N GLU A 215 23.73 -0.97 -8.43
CA GLU A 215 24.62 -0.85 -7.26
C GLU A 215 24.33 0.44 -6.47
N GLU A 216 24.11 1.55 -7.17
CA GLU A 216 23.71 2.80 -6.52
C GLU A 216 22.39 2.65 -5.75
N ALA A 217 21.40 1.92 -6.29
CA ALA A 217 20.18 1.59 -5.58
C ALA A 217 20.44 0.75 -4.32
N PHE A 218 21.31 -0.24 -4.39
CA PHE A 218 21.70 -1.05 -3.24
C PHE A 218 22.44 -0.25 -2.16
N ASP A 219 23.30 0.67 -2.56
CA ASP A 219 24.02 1.53 -1.61
C ASP A 219 23.09 2.50 -0.88
N LEU A 220 22.07 3.02 -1.56
CA LEU A 220 20.99 3.81 -0.97
C LEU A 220 20.16 2.98 0.04
N LEU A 221 19.81 1.75 -0.31
CA LEU A 221 19.11 0.85 0.62
C LEU A 221 19.94 0.56 1.87
N ILE A 222 21.26 0.37 1.74
CA ILE A 222 22.15 0.19 2.88
C ILE A 222 22.22 1.48 3.73
N ALA A 223 22.23 2.66 3.13
CA ALA A 223 22.18 3.91 3.87
C ALA A 223 20.87 4.05 4.67
N VAL A 224 19.74 3.66 4.08
CA VAL A 224 18.44 3.60 4.77
C VAL A 224 18.45 2.57 5.91
N ALA A 225 19.02 1.38 5.71
CA ALA A 225 19.15 0.37 6.76
C ALA A 225 19.96 0.87 7.95
N ARG A 226 21.08 1.60 7.70
CA ARG A 226 21.90 2.22 8.75
C ARG A 226 21.16 3.31 9.51
N TYR A 227 20.29 4.09 8.82
CA TYR A 227 19.43 5.07 9.48
C TYR A 227 18.50 4.38 10.46
N PHE A 228 17.74 3.35 10.05
CA PHE A 228 16.84 2.61 10.93
C PHE A 228 17.58 1.92 12.09
N ARG A 229 18.74 1.35 11.86
CA ARG A 229 19.55 0.75 12.94
C ARG A 229 19.91 1.75 14.02
N ARG A 230 20.10 3.02 13.67
CA ARG A 230 20.45 4.10 14.61
C ARG A 230 19.23 4.69 15.30
N THR A 231 18.12 4.85 14.58
CA THR A 231 16.90 5.49 15.11
C THR A 231 15.96 4.50 15.77
N GLU A 232 15.94 3.26 15.30
CA GLU A 232 15.04 2.20 15.75
C GLU A 232 15.82 0.88 15.97
N PRO A 233 16.66 0.76 17.02
CA PRO A 233 17.56 -0.39 17.21
C PRO A 233 16.86 -1.74 17.32
N HIS A 234 15.58 -1.75 17.75
CA HIS A 234 14.76 -2.95 17.92
C HIS A 234 13.87 -3.28 16.73
N SER A 235 13.84 -2.41 15.70
CA SER A 235 13.04 -2.62 14.49
C SER A 235 13.70 -3.67 13.57
N PRO A 236 12.94 -4.63 13.03
CA PRO A 236 13.47 -5.61 12.08
C PRO A 236 13.79 -5.00 10.70
N ILE A 237 13.39 -3.74 10.44
CA ILE A 237 13.50 -3.08 9.14
C ILE A 237 14.95 -3.06 8.65
N SER A 238 15.91 -2.67 9.49
CA SER A 238 17.32 -2.59 9.13
C SER A 238 17.86 -3.95 8.67
N MET A 239 17.56 -5.01 9.42
CA MET A 239 17.98 -6.39 9.09
C MET A 239 17.31 -6.90 7.81
N SER A 240 16.04 -6.57 7.60
CA SER A 240 15.30 -6.96 6.40
C SER A 240 15.88 -6.32 5.15
N ILE A 241 16.18 -5.02 5.19
CA ILE A 241 16.81 -4.29 4.07
C ILE A 241 18.20 -4.86 3.77
N GLU A 242 19.03 -5.10 4.78
CA GLU A 242 20.37 -5.68 4.58
C GLU A 242 20.30 -7.08 3.97
N THR A 243 19.36 -7.90 4.43
CA THR A 243 19.11 -9.24 3.86
C THR A 243 18.66 -9.13 2.41
N LEU A 244 17.76 -8.20 2.09
CA LEU A 244 17.29 -7.96 0.73
C LEU A 244 18.45 -7.55 -0.20
N VAL A 245 19.29 -6.62 0.22
CA VAL A 245 20.45 -6.19 -0.55
C VAL A 245 21.46 -7.32 -0.74
N ARG A 246 21.75 -8.08 0.32
CA ARG A 246 22.64 -9.24 0.26
C ARG A 246 22.12 -10.26 -0.76
N ARG A 247 20.84 -10.64 -0.67
CA ARG A 247 20.19 -11.56 -1.61
C ARG A 247 20.15 -10.99 -3.03
N GLY A 248 19.92 -9.70 -3.17
CA GLY A 248 19.93 -9.01 -4.45
C GLY A 248 21.31 -9.00 -5.14
N ARG A 249 22.41 -9.12 -4.39
CA ARG A 249 23.78 -9.21 -4.93
C ARG A 249 24.22 -10.65 -5.23
N MET A 250 23.49 -11.66 -4.74
CA MET A 250 23.75 -13.06 -5.02
C MET A 250 23.45 -13.39 -6.48
N ASP A 251 24.17 -14.37 -7.03
CA ASP A 251 23.74 -15.00 -8.27
C ASP A 251 22.51 -15.90 -8.04
N PHE A 252 21.88 -16.31 -9.13
CA PHE A 252 20.64 -17.10 -9.06
C PHE A 252 20.86 -18.43 -8.33
N SER A 253 22.01 -19.08 -8.55
CA SER A 253 22.32 -20.39 -7.97
C SER A 253 22.57 -20.27 -6.46
N GLU A 254 23.29 -19.23 -6.03
CA GLU A 254 23.50 -18.91 -4.62
C GLU A 254 22.21 -18.58 -3.89
N LEU A 255 21.38 -17.71 -4.51
CA LEU A 255 20.07 -17.36 -3.95
C LEU A 255 19.17 -18.58 -3.81
N LEU A 256 19.16 -19.44 -4.84
CA LEU A 256 18.37 -20.67 -4.82
C LEU A 256 18.86 -21.65 -3.75
N ALA A 257 20.18 -21.72 -3.52
CA ALA A 257 20.77 -22.56 -2.47
C ALA A 257 20.39 -22.06 -1.06
N GLU A 258 20.26 -20.76 -0.86
CA GLU A 258 19.81 -20.19 0.41
C GLU A 258 18.31 -20.41 0.65
N LEU A 259 17.48 -20.25 -0.39
CA LEU A 259 16.03 -20.34 -0.29
C LEU A 259 15.52 -21.79 -0.27
N LEU A 260 16.22 -22.71 -0.94
CA LEU A 260 15.90 -24.14 -1.04
C LEU A 260 17.11 -24.97 -0.58
N PRO A 261 17.21 -25.23 0.73
CA PRO A 261 18.32 -26.01 1.28
C PRO A 261 18.37 -27.46 0.73
N GLU A 262 17.21 -28.03 0.40
CA GLU A 262 17.12 -29.37 -0.15
C GLU A 262 17.65 -29.45 -1.59
N GLN A 263 18.69 -30.22 -1.79
CA GLN A 263 19.38 -30.37 -3.07
C GLN A 263 18.47 -30.90 -4.18
N HIS A 264 17.58 -31.84 -3.85
CA HIS A 264 16.65 -32.42 -4.82
C HIS A 264 15.63 -31.41 -5.34
N ALA A 265 15.02 -30.62 -4.46
CA ALA A 265 14.09 -29.57 -4.82
C ALA A 265 14.78 -28.47 -5.65
N ARG A 266 16.02 -28.09 -5.26
CA ARG A 266 16.82 -27.12 -5.98
C ARG A 266 17.18 -27.58 -7.41
N ASN A 267 17.61 -28.84 -7.56
CA ASN A 267 17.94 -29.41 -8.87
C ASN A 267 16.70 -29.50 -9.77
N ALA A 268 15.52 -29.81 -9.24
CA ALA A 268 14.27 -29.81 -9.99
C ALA A 268 13.93 -28.42 -10.55
N VAL A 269 14.10 -27.35 -9.74
CA VAL A 269 13.87 -25.98 -10.17
C VAL A 269 14.88 -25.53 -11.21
N LEU A 270 16.18 -25.84 -11.03
CA LEU A 270 17.23 -25.54 -12.00
C LEU A 270 16.97 -26.22 -13.36
N THR A 271 16.60 -27.49 -13.31
CA THR A 271 16.28 -28.27 -14.54
C THR A 271 15.05 -27.68 -15.25
N ALA A 272 14.01 -27.32 -14.50
CA ALA A 272 12.80 -26.67 -15.05
C ALA A 272 13.10 -25.29 -15.67
N ALA A 273 14.08 -24.56 -15.14
CA ALA A 273 14.57 -23.29 -15.66
C ALA A 273 15.56 -23.44 -16.84
N GLY A 274 15.89 -24.68 -17.27
CA GLY A 274 16.86 -24.93 -18.32
C GLY A 274 18.33 -24.73 -17.90
N ILE A 275 18.59 -24.65 -16.61
CA ILE A 275 19.93 -24.50 -16.04
C ILE A 275 20.43 -25.86 -15.60
N GLN A 276 21.59 -26.30 -16.09
CA GLN A 276 22.17 -27.57 -15.64
C GLN A 276 22.65 -27.44 -14.20
N PRO A 277 22.18 -28.32 -13.28
CA PRO A 277 22.71 -28.36 -11.93
C PRO A 277 24.20 -28.66 -11.98
N SER A 278 25.02 -27.90 -11.28
CA SER A 278 26.43 -28.21 -11.14
C SER A 278 26.59 -29.59 -10.51
N ALA A 279 27.22 -30.52 -11.23
CA ALA A 279 27.60 -31.80 -10.67
C ALA A 279 28.55 -31.54 -9.51
N ASP A 280 28.12 -31.86 -8.30
CA ASP A 280 28.94 -31.80 -7.11
C ASP A 280 30.19 -32.65 -7.33
N ARG A 281 31.37 -32.02 -7.44
CA ARG A 281 32.63 -32.74 -7.39
C ARG A 281 32.82 -33.10 -5.93
N GLY A 282 32.23 -34.27 -5.56
CA GLY A 282 32.54 -34.95 -4.31
C GLY A 282 34.05 -35.25 -4.29
N GLY A 283 34.73 -34.65 -3.35
CA GLY A 283 36.08 -34.92 -2.94
C GLY A 283 36.08 -35.07 -1.41
#